data_223046f5c1e8d8bc32fd8817f523d3cd
#
_entry.id   223046f5c1e8d8bc32fd8817f523d3cd
#
_cell.length_a   1.000
_cell.length_b   1.000
_cell.length_c   1.000
_cell.angle_alpha   90.00
_cell.angle_beta   90.00
_cell.angle_gamma   90.00
#
_symmetry.space_group_name_H-M   'P 1'
#
loop_
_entity.id
_entity.type
_entity.pdbx_description
1 polymer ?
#
loop_
_entity_poly.entity_id
_entity_poly.type
_entity_poly.pdbx_seq_one_letter_code
_entity_poly.pdbx_strand_id
1 'polypeptide(L)'
;MPDEAPLSPAPTNATPWPWIIAGALALLAIVAALLLRRRRQPAQDEADVEIAPPAPVPIPAPPKPAPAPQPAPTPEPAPVTAIPDAPDRPWLDMALDLTQARYSMMGMTVGYILLLHNRGDTPAQDVLVRGIIGNAGAQQQALLQSFFAQQSGLPLHAAVSIMPGETRRLIGELRLMPDQIVPVTMGRRSLLIPLAAFDASYRWGPEEAEPLGHGRTARAFILGQEQEPPAERLAPFRLDQGPRQYRRAATRAAGELVPS
;
A
#
# COMPACT_ATOMS: atom_id res chain seq x y z
N MET A 1 47.74 65.95 24.28
CA MET A 1 46.39 65.63 24.88
C MET A 1 45.56 65.03 23.81
N PRO A 2 45.35 63.71 23.82
CA PRO A 2 44.38 63.06 22.93
C PRO A 2 43.05 63.00 23.63
N ASP A 3 42.06 63.39 22.87
CA ASP A 3 40.62 63.47 23.14
C ASP A 3 40.00 62.11 23.30
N GLU A 4 39.50 61.78 24.47
CA GLU A 4 38.81 60.53 24.79
C GLU A 4 37.36 60.64 24.38
N ALA A 5 36.98 59.91 23.29
CA ALA A 5 35.60 59.74 22.86
C ALA A 5 34.83 58.84 23.84
N PRO A 6 33.56 59.18 24.24
CA PRO A 6 32.78 58.37 25.15
C PRO A 6 32.29 57.08 24.47
N LEU A 7 32.50 55.92 25.14
CA LEU A 7 32.01 54.61 24.77
C LEU A 7 30.46 54.58 24.87
N SER A 8 29.80 54.35 23.75
CA SER A 8 28.35 54.04 23.70
C SER A 8 28.05 52.72 24.39
N PRO A 9 27.01 52.63 25.22
CA PRO A 9 26.64 51.35 25.84
C PRO A 9 26.03 50.41 24.78
N ALA A 10 26.46 49.13 24.84
CA ALA A 10 25.97 48.05 24.01
C ALA A 10 24.45 47.78 24.28
N PRO A 11 23.66 47.41 23.26
CA PRO A 11 22.25 47.03 23.44
C PRO A 11 22.15 45.71 24.20
N THR A 12 21.54 45.76 25.37
CA THR A 12 21.15 44.55 26.14
C THR A 12 19.98 43.88 25.42
N ASN A 13 20.25 42.77 24.75
CA ASN A 13 19.25 41.85 24.21
C ASN A 13 18.52 41.18 25.38
N ALA A 14 17.50 41.79 25.90
CA ALA A 14 16.57 41.14 26.83
C ALA A 14 15.75 40.08 26.05
N THR A 15 16.13 38.83 26.20
CA THR A 15 15.37 37.67 25.65
C THR A 15 13.96 37.71 26.24
N PRO A 16 12.89 37.73 25.42
CA PRO A 16 11.52 37.87 25.90
C PRO A 16 10.99 36.53 26.46
N TRP A 17 11.62 36.04 27.55
CA TRP A 17 11.22 34.83 28.28
C TRP A 17 9.73 34.78 28.67
N PRO A 18 9.06 35.85 29.10
CA PRO A 18 7.66 35.78 29.53
C PRO A 18 6.70 35.42 28.36
N TRP A 19 7.01 35.85 27.14
CA TRP A 19 6.16 35.55 25.97
C TRP A 19 6.23 34.10 25.52
N ILE A 20 7.35 33.42 25.73
CA ILE A 20 7.53 31.98 25.42
C ILE A 20 6.70 31.13 26.38
N ILE A 21 6.69 31.48 27.66
CA ILE A 21 5.88 30.78 28.68
C ILE A 21 4.38 31.01 28.43
N ALA A 22 3.95 32.22 28.07
CA ALA A 22 2.56 32.51 27.75
C ALA A 22 2.08 31.73 26.51
N GLY A 23 2.93 31.61 25.47
CA GLY A 23 2.64 30.82 24.27
C GLY A 23 2.50 29.32 24.55
N ALA A 24 3.37 28.77 25.39
CA ALA A 24 3.31 27.37 25.77
C ALA A 24 2.06 27.01 26.58
N LEU A 25 1.65 27.88 27.52
CA LEU A 25 0.41 27.70 28.29
C LEU A 25 -0.86 27.78 27.43
N ALA A 26 -0.90 28.71 26.45
CA ALA A 26 -2.01 28.81 25.51
C ALA A 26 -2.14 27.56 24.62
N LEU A 27 -1.02 27.00 24.15
CA LEU A 27 -0.99 25.79 23.35
C LEU A 27 -1.48 24.57 24.13
N LEU A 28 -1.10 24.48 25.39
CA LEU A 28 -1.52 23.40 26.32
C LEU A 28 -3.03 23.46 26.62
N ALA A 29 -3.58 24.66 26.77
CA ALA A 29 -5.03 24.89 26.96
C ALA A 29 -5.84 24.48 25.71
N ILE A 30 -5.34 24.77 24.50
CA ILE A 30 -5.98 24.38 23.24
C ILE A 30 -5.99 22.86 23.09
N VAL A 31 -4.87 22.19 23.37
CA VAL A 31 -4.78 20.73 23.30
C VAL A 31 -5.72 20.06 24.31
N ALA A 32 -5.78 20.59 25.55
CA ALA A 32 -6.71 20.09 26.57
C ALA A 32 -8.18 20.27 26.15
N ALA A 33 -8.54 21.42 25.56
CA ALA A 33 -9.90 21.70 25.07
C ALA A 33 -10.29 20.75 23.92
N LEU A 34 -9.36 20.44 23.00
CA LEU A 34 -9.58 19.50 21.89
C LEU A 34 -9.77 18.07 22.39
N LEU A 35 -9.00 17.64 23.42
CA LEU A 35 -9.12 16.31 24.00
C LEU A 35 -10.45 16.16 24.78
N LEU A 36 -10.88 17.19 25.50
CA LEU A 36 -12.17 17.22 26.19
C LEU A 36 -13.36 17.22 25.23
N ARG A 37 -13.23 17.91 24.10
CA ARG A 37 -14.26 17.94 23.04
C ARG A 37 -14.40 16.56 22.35
N ARG A 38 -13.28 15.83 22.16
CA ARG A 38 -13.30 14.46 21.65
C ARG A 38 -13.97 13.46 22.60
N ARG A 39 -13.89 13.68 23.94
CA ARG A 39 -14.53 12.83 24.96
C ARG A 39 -16.03 13.13 25.14
N ARG A 40 -16.54 14.24 24.61
CA ARG A 40 -17.94 14.68 24.75
C ARG A 40 -18.77 14.49 23.48
N GLN A 41 -18.34 13.64 22.51
CA GLN A 41 -19.27 13.20 21.48
C GLN A 41 -20.24 12.21 22.15
N PRO A 42 -21.52 12.60 22.34
CA PRO A 42 -22.52 11.67 22.83
C PRO A 42 -22.70 10.58 21.78
N ALA A 43 -22.74 9.34 22.25
CA ALA A 43 -23.30 8.24 21.47
C ALA A 43 -24.67 8.71 20.97
N GLN A 44 -24.86 8.72 19.66
CA GLN A 44 -26.18 8.97 19.09
C GLN A 44 -27.08 7.84 19.60
N ASP A 45 -28.10 8.23 20.36
CA ASP A 45 -29.24 7.42 20.72
C ASP A 45 -29.77 6.75 19.44
N GLU A 46 -29.63 5.45 19.37
CA GLU A 46 -30.47 4.64 18.50
C GLU A 46 -31.92 4.84 19.00
N ALA A 47 -32.62 5.69 18.26
CA ALA A 47 -34.06 5.79 18.40
C ALA A 47 -34.63 4.40 18.07
N ASP A 48 -35.11 3.73 19.09
CA ASP A 48 -35.98 2.54 19.01
C ASP A 48 -37.19 2.88 18.11
N VAL A 49 -37.09 2.53 16.84
CA VAL A 49 -38.24 2.49 15.95
C VAL A 49 -38.93 1.17 16.21
N GLU A 50 -39.93 1.23 17.09
CA GLU A 50 -40.91 0.17 17.31
C GLU A 50 -41.61 -0.14 15.97
N ILE A 51 -41.09 -1.17 15.28
CA ILE A 51 -41.70 -1.70 14.06
C ILE A 51 -42.87 -2.55 14.51
N ALA A 52 -44.07 -2.03 14.33
CA ALA A 52 -45.34 -2.81 14.46
C ALA A 52 -45.24 -4.07 13.57
N PRO A 53 -45.67 -5.25 14.06
CA PRO A 53 -45.61 -6.48 13.30
C PRO A 53 -46.51 -6.38 12.07
N PRO A 54 -46.01 -6.73 10.86
CA PRO A 54 -46.84 -6.76 9.67
C PRO A 54 -47.92 -7.83 9.80
N ALA A 55 -49.13 -7.48 9.38
CA ALA A 55 -50.26 -8.39 9.30
C ALA A 55 -49.91 -9.63 8.48
N PRO A 56 -50.43 -10.82 8.84
CA PRO A 56 -50.14 -12.06 8.12
C PRO A 56 -50.63 -12.01 6.70
N VAL A 57 -49.68 -12.05 5.74
CA VAL A 57 -50.01 -12.24 4.33
C VAL A 57 -50.39 -13.69 4.11
N PRO A 58 -51.52 -14.03 3.40
CA PRO A 58 -51.88 -15.40 3.12
C PRO A 58 -50.75 -16.09 2.33
N ILE A 59 -50.24 -17.18 2.88
CA ILE A 59 -49.23 -18.03 2.25
C ILE A 59 -49.91 -18.76 1.09
N PRO A 60 -49.45 -18.59 -0.18
CA PRO A 60 -49.92 -19.45 -1.27
C PRO A 60 -49.52 -20.89 -1.00
N ALA A 61 -50.42 -21.83 -1.25
CA ALA A 61 -50.17 -23.25 -1.08
C ALA A 61 -48.92 -23.69 -1.88
N PRO A 62 -48.09 -24.59 -1.33
CA PRO A 62 -46.86 -25.02 -1.99
C PRO A 62 -47.20 -25.72 -3.30
N PRO A 63 -46.47 -25.40 -4.38
CA PRO A 63 -46.62 -26.11 -5.64
C PRO A 63 -46.18 -27.56 -5.46
N LYS A 64 -46.99 -28.46 -6.05
CA LYS A 64 -46.75 -29.90 -6.08
C LYS A 64 -45.31 -30.19 -6.53
N PRO A 65 -44.53 -31.06 -5.86
CA PRO A 65 -43.16 -31.36 -6.24
C PRO A 65 -43.12 -31.85 -7.69
N ALA A 66 -42.37 -31.15 -8.52
CA ALA A 66 -41.96 -31.65 -9.82
C ALA A 66 -41.01 -32.86 -9.62
N PRO A 67 -41.04 -33.88 -10.51
CA PRO A 67 -40.11 -35.00 -10.42
C PRO A 67 -38.67 -34.48 -10.39
N ALA A 68 -37.88 -34.95 -9.42
CA ALA A 68 -36.50 -34.59 -9.30
C ALA A 68 -35.75 -34.87 -10.61
N PRO A 69 -34.96 -33.91 -11.13
CA PRO A 69 -34.07 -34.20 -12.25
C PRO A 69 -33.11 -35.31 -11.83
N GLN A 70 -33.01 -36.34 -12.67
CA GLN A 70 -31.98 -37.37 -12.49
C GLN A 70 -30.62 -36.65 -12.44
N PRO A 71 -29.73 -37.02 -11.48
CA PRO A 71 -28.37 -36.46 -11.45
C PRO A 71 -27.72 -36.80 -12.79
N ALA A 72 -27.28 -35.77 -13.51
CA ALA A 72 -26.42 -35.94 -14.66
C ALA A 72 -25.16 -36.70 -14.22
N PRO A 73 -24.63 -37.62 -15.03
CA PRO A 73 -23.43 -38.32 -14.68
C PRO A 73 -22.34 -37.29 -14.36
N THR A 74 -21.78 -37.34 -13.15
CA THR A 74 -20.65 -36.53 -12.72
C THR A 74 -19.56 -36.74 -13.78
N PRO A 75 -19.07 -35.69 -14.46
CA PRO A 75 -17.94 -35.84 -15.35
C PRO A 75 -16.77 -36.39 -14.52
N GLU A 76 -16.30 -37.55 -14.96
CA GLU A 76 -15.09 -38.15 -14.43
C GLU A 76 -14.00 -37.07 -14.50
N PRO A 77 -13.29 -36.75 -13.38
CA PRO A 77 -12.26 -35.73 -13.42
C PRO A 77 -11.25 -36.13 -14.49
N ALA A 78 -11.14 -35.29 -15.52
CA ALA A 78 -10.12 -35.45 -16.54
C ALA A 78 -8.76 -35.68 -15.82
N PRO A 79 -7.93 -36.62 -16.28
CA PRO A 79 -6.64 -36.86 -15.67
C PRO A 79 -5.94 -35.51 -15.63
N VAL A 80 -5.63 -35.04 -14.42
CA VAL A 80 -4.78 -33.84 -14.22
C VAL A 80 -3.48 -34.23 -14.90
N THR A 81 -3.24 -33.67 -16.08
CA THR A 81 -1.96 -33.79 -16.74
C THR A 81 -0.96 -33.25 -15.73
N ALA A 82 -0.17 -34.15 -15.13
CA ALA A 82 0.88 -33.77 -14.23
C ALA A 82 1.75 -32.76 -15.00
N ILE A 83 1.76 -31.52 -14.49
CA ILE A 83 2.68 -30.50 -14.98
C ILE A 83 4.05 -31.16 -14.88
N PRO A 84 4.84 -31.28 -15.98
CA PRO A 84 6.15 -31.90 -15.92
C PRO A 84 6.92 -31.28 -14.77
N ASP A 85 7.56 -32.13 -13.97
CA ASP A 85 8.35 -31.78 -12.81
C ASP A 85 9.11 -30.47 -13.08
N ALA A 86 8.59 -29.38 -12.53
CA ALA A 86 9.34 -28.14 -12.55
C ALA A 86 10.64 -28.43 -11.78
N PRO A 87 11.82 -28.12 -12.34
CA PRO A 87 13.07 -28.42 -11.66
C PRO A 87 13.00 -27.87 -10.24
N ASP A 88 13.56 -28.61 -9.27
CA ASP A 88 13.66 -28.22 -7.86
C ASP A 88 14.22 -26.81 -7.75
N ARG A 89 13.35 -25.82 -7.72
CA ARG A 89 13.71 -24.41 -7.64
C ARG A 89 12.75 -23.65 -6.73
N PRO A 90 13.20 -22.57 -6.11
CA PRO A 90 12.30 -21.69 -5.38
C PRO A 90 11.36 -20.97 -6.35
N TRP A 91 10.13 -20.75 -5.89
CA TRP A 91 9.11 -19.95 -6.57
C TRP A 91 8.59 -18.89 -5.63
N LEU A 92 9.02 -17.65 -5.81
CA LEU A 92 8.56 -16.57 -4.97
C LEU A 92 7.29 -15.94 -5.56
N ASP A 93 6.20 -16.01 -4.81
CA ASP A 93 5.00 -15.20 -5.06
C ASP A 93 5.12 -13.87 -4.32
N MET A 94 4.55 -12.82 -4.92
CA MET A 94 4.65 -11.47 -4.38
C MET A 94 3.27 -10.86 -4.21
N ALA A 95 2.98 -10.33 -3.00
CA ALA A 95 1.78 -9.56 -2.71
C ALA A 95 2.14 -8.25 -2.01
N LEU A 96 1.33 -7.22 -2.19
CA LEU A 96 1.56 -5.89 -1.65
C LEU A 96 0.33 -5.38 -0.92
N ASP A 97 0.52 -4.98 0.33
CA ASP A 97 -0.48 -4.29 1.14
C ASP A 97 -0.02 -2.87 1.46
N LEU A 98 -0.94 -1.91 1.48
CA LEU A 98 -0.64 -0.54 1.90
C LEU A 98 -0.94 -0.34 3.37
N THR A 99 0.01 0.21 4.10
CA THR A 99 -0.18 0.61 5.50
C THR A 99 -0.68 2.04 5.61
N GLN A 100 -0.25 2.90 4.68
CA GLN A 100 -0.68 4.29 4.60
C GLN A 100 -0.45 4.85 3.19
N ALA A 101 -1.22 5.89 2.86
CA ALA A 101 -0.98 6.74 1.70
C ALA A 101 -1.21 8.20 2.10
N ARG A 102 -0.22 9.06 1.84
CA ARG A 102 -0.26 10.47 2.24
C ARG A 102 0.24 11.36 1.10
N TYR A 103 -0.55 12.37 0.78
CA TYR A 103 -0.15 13.45 -0.12
C TYR A 103 0.20 14.70 0.69
N SER A 104 1.28 15.37 0.31
CA SER A 104 1.77 16.60 0.94
C SER A 104 2.47 17.48 -0.09
N MET A 105 2.95 18.64 0.33
CA MET A 105 3.80 19.51 -0.51
C MET A 105 5.11 18.84 -0.94
N MET A 106 5.52 17.81 -0.21
CA MET A 106 6.72 17.01 -0.52
C MET A 106 6.44 15.80 -1.42
N GLY A 107 5.25 15.75 -2.03
CA GLY A 107 4.84 14.66 -2.90
C GLY A 107 3.94 13.64 -2.24
N MET A 108 3.86 12.45 -2.86
CA MET A 108 3.08 11.32 -2.38
C MET A 108 3.98 10.30 -1.69
N THR A 109 3.63 9.96 -0.45
CA THR A 109 4.33 8.94 0.35
C THR A 109 3.39 7.76 0.56
N VAL A 110 3.89 6.55 0.34
CA VAL A 110 3.15 5.30 0.45
C VAL A 110 3.93 4.32 1.32
N GLY A 111 3.43 4.03 2.50
CA GLY A 111 3.93 2.94 3.35
C GLY A 111 3.34 1.62 2.90
N TYR A 112 4.16 0.57 2.89
CA TYR A 112 3.75 -0.74 2.39
C TYR A 112 4.30 -1.89 3.23
N ILE A 113 3.65 -3.04 3.03
CA ILE A 113 4.11 -4.36 3.43
C ILE A 113 4.17 -5.19 2.16
N LEU A 114 5.37 -5.61 1.79
CA LEU A 114 5.58 -6.56 0.70
C LEU A 114 5.70 -7.96 1.31
N LEU A 115 4.90 -8.88 0.83
CA LEU A 115 4.91 -10.29 1.21
C LEU A 115 5.57 -11.09 0.10
N LEU A 116 6.62 -11.84 0.44
CA LEU A 116 7.26 -12.80 -0.44
C LEU A 116 7.01 -14.19 0.12
N HIS A 117 6.30 -15.02 -0.61
CA HIS A 117 5.99 -16.39 -0.25
C HIS A 117 6.72 -17.36 -1.18
N ASN A 118 7.54 -18.25 -0.61
CA ASN A 118 8.20 -19.28 -1.37
C ASN A 118 7.29 -20.53 -1.44
N ARG A 119 6.65 -20.72 -2.59
CA ARG A 119 5.82 -21.90 -2.87
C ARG A 119 6.60 -23.06 -3.52
N GLY A 120 7.90 -22.86 -3.78
CA GLY A 120 8.78 -23.91 -4.31
C GLY A 120 9.30 -24.83 -3.20
N ASP A 121 9.96 -25.90 -3.59
CA ASP A 121 10.48 -26.92 -2.68
C ASP A 121 11.93 -26.65 -2.25
N THR A 122 12.57 -25.62 -2.80
CA THR A 122 13.97 -25.25 -2.53
C THR A 122 14.04 -23.86 -1.89
N PRO A 123 14.96 -23.60 -0.95
CA PRO A 123 15.16 -22.28 -0.37
C PRO A 123 15.58 -21.24 -1.41
N ALA A 124 14.97 -20.07 -1.39
CA ALA A 124 15.45 -18.88 -2.10
C ALA A 124 16.49 -18.18 -1.23
N GLN A 125 17.70 -18.02 -1.72
CA GLN A 125 18.85 -17.45 -1.00
C GLN A 125 19.23 -16.11 -1.60
N ASP A 126 19.88 -15.23 -0.80
CA ASP A 126 20.37 -13.91 -1.19
C ASP A 126 19.30 -13.08 -1.90
N VAL A 127 18.11 -13.08 -1.31
CA VAL A 127 16.96 -12.38 -1.89
C VAL A 127 17.16 -10.88 -1.80
N LEU A 128 17.26 -10.21 -2.94
CA LEU A 128 17.38 -8.77 -3.05
C LEU A 128 16.14 -8.20 -3.71
N VAL A 129 15.50 -7.22 -3.07
CA VAL A 129 14.27 -6.62 -3.56
C VAL A 129 14.50 -5.17 -3.92
N ARG A 130 14.25 -4.80 -5.17
CA ARG A 130 14.20 -3.43 -5.65
C ARG A 130 12.75 -2.99 -5.81
N GLY A 131 12.51 -1.70 -5.75
CA GLY A 131 11.17 -1.17 -5.98
C GLY A 131 11.21 0.26 -6.48
N ILE A 132 10.19 0.62 -7.25
CA ILE A 132 9.95 1.98 -7.71
C ILE A 132 8.49 2.36 -7.52
N ILE A 133 8.23 3.65 -7.53
CA ILE A 133 6.89 4.22 -7.64
C ILE A 133 6.87 5.24 -8.78
N GLY A 134 5.78 5.28 -9.53
CA GLY A 134 5.55 6.21 -10.62
C GLY A 134 4.07 6.47 -10.84
N ASN A 135 3.71 7.00 -12.01
CA ASN A 135 2.32 7.23 -12.39
C ASN A 135 1.83 6.13 -13.32
N ALA A 136 0.63 5.61 -13.08
CA ALA A 136 -0.08 4.81 -14.05
C ALA A 136 -0.61 5.72 -15.17
N GLY A 137 -0.40 5.34 -16.42
CA GLY A 137 -0.84 6.12 -17.58
C GLY A 137 0.04 5.91 -18.82
N ALA A 138 0.13 6.90 -19.67
CA ALA A 138 0.81 6.78 -20.96
C ALA A 138 2.30 6.36 -20.87
N GLN A 139 2.99 6.74 -19.79
CA GLN A 139 4.40 6.41 -19.58
C GLN A 139 4.63 5.14 -18.74
N GLN A 140 3.55 4.50 -18.29
CA GLN A 140 3.63 3.31 -17.44
C GLN A 140 4.48 2.20 -18.03
N GLN A 141 4.27 1.88 -19.31
CA GLN A 141 4.98 0.80 -19.98
C GLN A 141 6.48 1.09 -20.09
N ALA A 142 6.85 2.31 -20.47
CA ALA A 142 8.26 2.71 -20.56
C ALA A 142 8.95 2.67 -19.19
N LEU A 143 8.26 3.13 -18.12
CA LEU A 143 8.74 3.08 -16.75
C LEU A 143 9.01 1.63 -16.31
N LEU A 144 8.06 0.74 -16.54
CA LEU A 144 8.18 -0.67 -16.15
C LEU A 144 9.27 -1.38 -16.96
N GLN A 145 9.33 -1.16 -18.27
CA GLN A 145 10.38 -1.73 -19.13
C GLN A 145 11.77 -1.26 -18.68
N SER A 146 11.94 0.05 -18.44
CA SER A 146 13.20 0.58 -17.93
C SER A 146 13.60 -0.03 -16.58
N PHE A 147 12.66 -0.12 -15.64
CA PHE A 147 12.92 -0.67 -14.31
C PHE A 147 13.29 -2.16 -14.36
N PHE A 148 12.56 -2.94 -15.12
CA PHE A 148 12.80 -4.39 -15.21
C PHE A 148 13.98 -4.76 -16.10
N ALA A 149 14.34 -3.93 -17.08
CA ALA A 149 15.55 -4.15 -17.89
C ALA A 149 16.84 -3.87 -17.10
N GLN A 150 16.79 -2.95 -16.14
CA GLN A 150 17.94 -2.62 -15.31
C GLN A 150 18.05 -3.64 -14.16
N GLN A 151 19.15 -4.38 -14.13
CA GLN A 151 19.46 -5.26 -12.98
C GLN A 151 20.28 -4.53 -11.90
N SER A 152 20.77 -3.34 -12.19
CA SER A 152 21.59 -2.53 -11.29
C SER A 152 20.72 -1.54 -10.49
N GLY A 153 21.03 -1.36 -9.22
CA GLY A 153 20.38 -0.41 -8.32
C GLY A 153 20.48 -0.88 -6.87
N LEU A 154 20.34 0.07 -5.94
CA LEU A 154 20.34 -0.28 -4.51
C LEU A 154 19.06 -1.04 -4.17
N PRO A 155 19.14 -2.19 -3.50
CA PRO A 155 17.97 -2.89 -3.04
C PRO A 155 17.29 -2.11 -1.92
N LEU A 156 15.96 -2.13 -1.88
CA LEU A 156 15.16 -1.61 -0.77
C LEU A 156 15.17 -2.59 0.41
N HIS A 157 15.22 -3.88 0.10
CA HIS A 157 15.25 -4.95 1.09
C HIS A 157 16.21 -6.06 0.67
N ALA A 158 16.74 -6.75 1.68
CA ALA A 158 17.52 -7.96 1.52
C ALA A 158 17.06 -9.00 2.54
N ALA A 159 17.03 -10.27 2.14
CA ALA A 159 16.81 -11.39 3.02
C ALA A 159 17.83 -12.50 2.70
N VAL A 160 18.43 -13.07 3.73
CA VAL A 160 19.45 -14.12 3.55
C VAL A 160 18.83 -15.34 2.89
N SER A 161 17.64 -15.77 3.38
CA SER A 161 16.93 -16.92 2.85
C SER A 161 15.43 -16.80 3.09
N ILE A 162 14.64 -17.44 2.20
CA ILE A 162 13.20 -17.69 2.37
C ILE A 162 13.00 -19.19 2.11
N MET A 163 12.68 -19.92 3.18
CA MET A 163 12.51 -21.36 3.14
C MET A 163 11.25 -21.78 2.36
N PRO A 164 11.15 -23.02 1.87
CA PRO A 164 9.92 -23.57 1.33
C PRO A 164 8.73 -23.38 2.26
N GLY A 165 7.62 -22.85 1.74
CA GLY A 165 6.42 -22.53 2.50
C GLY A 165 6.52 -21.28 3.38
N GLU A 166 7.70 -20.67 3.52
CA GLU A 166 7.88 -19.44 4.31
C GLU A 166 7.30 -18.23 3.59
N THR A 167 6.70 -17.33 4.38
CA THR A 167 6.32 -15.99 3.93
C THR A 167 7.16 -14.95 4.65
N ARG A 168 7.98 -14.23 3.91
CA ARG A 168 8.78 -13.10 4.42
C ARG A 168 7.99 -11.80 4.27
N ARG A 169 7.89 -11.05 5.35
CA ARG A 169 7.23 -9.75 5.41
C ARG A 169 8.27 -8.64 5.41
N LEU A 170 8.23 -7.77 4.40
CA LEU A 170 9.15 -6.65 4.23
C LEU A 170 8.36 -5.34 4.31
N ILE A 171 8.76 -4.47 5.23
CA ILE A 171 8.05 -3.21 5.49
C ILE A 171 8.91 -2.07 4.96
N GLY A 172 8.29 -1.15 4.22
CA GLY A 172 9.01 -0.02 3.65
C GLY A 172 8.11 1.15 3.27
N GLU A 173 8.72 2.15 2.67
CA GLU A 173 8.06 3.35 2.18
C GLU A 173 8.57 3.67 0.77
N LEU A 174 7.66 4.02 -0.14
CA LEU A 174 7.97 4.59 -1.45
C LEU A 174 7.50 6.03 -1.48
N ARG A 175 8.27 6.87 -2.18
CA ARG A 175 7.96 8.29 -2.32
C ARG A 175 7.98 8.71 -3.79
N LEU A 176 6.90 9.32 -4.23
CA LEU A 176 6.79 10.00 -5.52
C LEU A 176 6.97 11.50 -5.27
N MET A 177 8.06 12.06 -5.81
CA MET A 177 8.41 13.47 -5.61
C MET A 177 7.41 14.39 -6.33
N PRO A 178 7.26 15.66 -5.91
CA PRO A 178 6.29 16.58 -6.50
C PRO A 178 6.44 16.77 -8.01
N ASP A 179 7.67 16.85 -8.49
CA ASP A 179 8.04 16.99 -9.90
C ASP A 179 7.77 15.73 -10.74
N GLN A 180 7.66 14.58 -10.09
CA GLN A 180 7.33 13.29 -10.70
C GLN A 180 5.83 13.03 -10.76
N ILE A 181 5.01 13.82 -10.06
CA ILE A 181 3.55 13.63 -10.03
C ILE A 181 2.96 14.16 -11.33
N VAL A 182 2.35 13.28 -12.12
CA VAL A 182 1.59 13.62 -13.33
C VAL A 182 0.10 13.38 -13.06
N PRO A 183 -0.66 14.42 -12.69
CA PRO A 183 -2.07 14.26 -12.39
C PRO A 183 -2.91 14.07 -13.64
N VAL A 184 -3.96 13.27 -13.51
CA VAL A 184 -5.01 13.14 -14.54
C VAL A 184 -6.13 14.11 -14.18
N THR A 185 -6.44 15.06 -15.06
CA THR A 185 -7.50 16.03 -14.85
C THR A 185 -8.83 15.52 -15.42
N MET A 186 -9.86 15.47 -14.59
CA MET A 186 -11.22 15.14 -14.97
C MET A 186 -12.17 16.22 -14.49
N GLY A 187 -12.57 17.14 -15.37
CA GLY A 187 -13.30 18.34 -15.01
C GLY A 187 -12.51 19.22 -14.04
N ARG A 188 -13.05 19.44 -12.83
CA ARG A 188 -12.36 20.20 -11.76
C ARG A 188 -11.52 19.33 -10.82
N ARG A 189 -11.42 18.04 -11.08
CA ARG A 189 -10.71 17.10 -10.21
C ARG A 189 -9.33 16.83 -10.75
N SER A 190 -8.34 16.92 -9.88
CA SER A 190 -6.97 16.50 -10.14
C SER A 190 -6.74 15.16 -9.43
N LEU A 191 -6.47 14.12 -10.20
CA LEU A 191 -6.43 12.74 -9.75
C LEU A 191 -5.03 12.17 -9.93
N LEU A 192 -4.58 11.34 -9.00
CA LEU A 192 -3.34 10.60 -9.09
C LEU A 192 -3.63 9.09 -9.01
N ILE A 193 -3.07 8.34 -9.93
CA ILE A 193 -3.09 6.88 -9.91
C ILE A 193 -1.64 6.42 -9.86
N PRO A 194 -1.08 6.19 -8.67
CA PRO A 194 0.29 5.69 -8.57
C PRO A 194 0.38 4.23 -8.99
N LEU A 195 1.55 3.88 -9.54
CA LEU A 195 1.98 2.53 -9.84
C LEU A 195 3.23 2.24 -9.02
N ALA A 196 3.24 1.15 -8.26
CA ALA A 196 4.44 0.62 -7.63
C ALA A 196 4.88 -0.65 -8.36
N ALA A 197 6.17 -0.83 -8.55
CA ALA A 197 6.72 -2.06 -9.09
C ALA A 197 7.85 -2.56 -8.21
N PHE A 198 7.90 -3.87 -8.02
CA PHE A 198 8.92 -4.56 -7.26
C PHE A 198 9.54 -5.67 -8.09
N ASP A 199 10.80 -5.94 -7.80
CA ASP A 199 11.61 -6.91 -8.48
C ASP A 199 12.51 -7.60 -7.45
N ALA A 200 12.26 -8.88 -7.21
CA ALA A 200 13.00 -9.73 -6.31
C ALA A 200 13.90 -10.68 -7.12
N SER A 201 15.20 -10.54 -6.95
CA SER A 201 16.20 -11.47 -7.47
C SER A 201 16.70 -12.38 -6.35
N TYR A 202 16.97 -13.65 -6.66
CA TYR A 202 17.42 -14.64 -5.71
C TYR A 202 18.23 -15.75 -6.40
N ARG A 203 18.96 -16.50 -5.62
CA ARG A 203 19.66 -17.71 -6.08
C ARG A 203 19.23 -18.93 -5.29
N TRP A 204 19.62 -20.10 -5.74
CA TRP A 204 19.50 -21.35 -4.98
C TRP A 204 20.68 -22.28 -5.24
N GLY A 205 20.89 -23.23 -4.35
CA GLY A 205 21.98 -24.19 -4.41
C GLY A 205 22.75 -24.26 -3.10
N PRO A 206 23.87 -24.95 -3.06
CA PRO A 206 24.74 -25.03 -1.90
C PRO A 206 25.28 -23.64 -1.52
N GLU A 207 25.43 -23.39 -0.23
CA GLU A 207 25.86 -22.07 0.29
C GLU A 207 27.31 -21.74 -0.05
N GLU A 208 28.18 -22.78 -0.09
CA GLU A 208 29.62 -22.64 -0.28
C GLU A 208 30.10 -23.01 -1.71
N ALA A 209 29.17 -23.25 -2.65
CA ALA A 209 29.49 -23.63 -4.02
C ALA A 209 28.82 -22.66 -5.02
N GLU A 210 29.14 -22.85 -6.32
CA GLU A 210 28.42 -22.10 -7.36
C GLU A 210 26.91 -22.36 -7.27
N PRO A 211 26.09 -21.31 -7.42
CA PRO A 211 24.64 -21.46 -7.39
C PRO A 211 24.17 -22.42 -8.48
N LEU A 212 23.21 -23.28 -8.14
CA LEU A 212 22.54 -24.16 -9.13
C LEU A 212 21.70 -23.33 -10.11
N GLY A 213 21.26 -22.13 -9.68
CA GLY A 213 20.53 -21.24 -10.55
C GLY A 213 20.20 -19.90 -9.88
N HIS A 214 19.68 -19.01 -10.72
CA HIS A 214 19.19 -17.67 -10.34
C HIS A 214 17.75 -17.53 -10.78
N GLY A 215 16.94 -16.92 -9.93
CA GLY A 215 15.54 -16.63 -10.20
C GLY A 215 15.23 -15.18 -10.02
N ARG A 216 14.12 -14.77 -10.63
CA ARG A 216 13.61 -13.41 -10.53
C ARG A 216 12.10 -13.42 -10.52
N THR A 217 11.51 -12.65 -9.61
CA THR A 217 10.06 -12.42 -9.56
C THR A 217 9.81 -10.93 -9.59
N ALA A 218 9.03 -10.48 -10.56
CA ALA A 218 8.73 -9.08 -10.75
C ALA A 218 7.24 -8.86 -10.86
N ARG A 219 6.71 -7.85 -10.13
CA ARG A 219 5.29 -7.53 -10.11
C ARG A 219 5.04 -6.03 -10.01
N ALA A 220 4.01 -5.57 -10.69
CA ALA A 220 3.54 -4.20 -10.62
C ALA A 220 2.14 -4.14 -10.00
N PHE A 221 1.86 -3.04 -9.28
CA PHE A 221 0.62 -2.83 -8.54
C PHE A 221 0.10 -1.41 -8.80
N ILE A 222 -1.20 -1.29 -9.11
CA ILE A 222 -1.90 -0.02 -9.10
C ILE A 222 -2.29 0.30 -7.65
N LEU A 223 -2.04 1.54 -7.24
CA LEU A 223 -2.37 2.02 -5.91
C LEU A 223 -3.57 2.95 -5.97
N GLY A 224 -4.44 2.88 -4.97
CA GLY A 224 -5.62 3.71 -4.90
C GLY A 224 -6.34 3.58 -3.57
N GLN A 225 -7.61 3.93 -3.56
CA GLN A 225 -8.48 3.81 -2.39
C GLN A 225 -9.55 2.76 -2.64
N GLU A 226 -9.75 1.89 -1.66
CA GLU A 226 -10.87 0.95 -1.69
C GLU A 226 -12.20 1.71 -1.58
N GLN A 227 -13.16 1.34 -2.40
CA GLN A 227 -14.49 1.92 -2.41
C GLN A 227 -15.43 1.19 -1.46
N GLU A 228 -16.52 1.80 -1.13
CA GLU A 228 -17.61 1.19 -0.36
C GLU A 228 -18.93 1.36 -1.13
N PRO A 229 -19.56 0.25 -1.57
CA PRO A 229 -19.08 -1.15 -1.48
C PRO A 229 -17.80 -1.38 -2.29
N PRO A 230 -17.03 -2.46 -2.00
CA PRO A 230 -15.82 -2.80 -2.74
C PRO A 230 -16.09 -2.92 -4.24
N ALA A 231 -15.21 -2.32 -5.05
CA ALA A 231 -15.30 -2.34 -6.50
C ALA A 231 -14.09 -3.03 -7.13
N GLU A 232 -14.24 -3.51 -8.35
CA GLU A 232 -13.14 -4.12 -9.10
C GLU A 232 -11.94 -3.15 -9.26
N ARG A 233 -12.24 -1.87 -9.50
CA ARG A 233 -11.23 -0.82 -9.66
C ARG A 233 -11.15 0.05 -8.42
N LEU A 234 -9.91 0.38 -8.02
CA LEU A 234 -9.66 1.33 -6.95
C LEU A 234 -10.02 2.75 -7.39
N ALA A 235 -10.52 3.55 -6.45
CA ALA A 235 -10.67 4.97 -6.67
C ALA A 235 -9.28 5.66 -6.68
N PRO A 236 -9.02 6.62 -7.60
CA PRO A 236 -7.79 7.37 -7.63
C PRO A 236 -7.66 8.30 -6.41
N PHE A 237 -6.42 8.69 -6.09
CA PHE A 237 -6.17 9.68 -5.06
C PHE A 237 -6.49 11.08 -5.58
N ARG A 238 -7.28 11.85 -4.82
CA ARG A 238 -7.67 13.21 -5.18
C ARG A 238 -6.66 14.22 -4.67
N LEU A 239 -5.98 14.91 -5.57
CA LEU A 239 -4.99 15.94 -5.24
C LEU A 239 -5.63 17.34 -5.07
N ASP A 240 -6.76 17.59 -5.74
CA ASP A 240 -7.52 18.86 -5.69
C ASP A 240 -8.03 19.22 -4.28
N GLN A 241 -8.01 18.27 -3.37
CA GLN A 241 -8.41 18.47 -1.98
C GLN A 241 -7.24 18.89 -1.05
N GLY A 242 -6.06 19.13 -1.60
CA GLY A 242 -4.86 19.52 -0.87
C GLY A 242 -4.21 18.38 -0.06
N PRO A 243 -3.19 18.72 0.74
CA PRO A 243 -2.44 17.76 1.55
C PRO A 243 -3.33 16.97 2.51
N ARG A 244 -3.19 15.64 2.48
CA ARG A 244 -4.01 14.74 3.30
C ARG A 244 -3.44 13.32 3.40
N GLN A 245 -3.90 12.62 4.42
CA GLN A 245 -3.76 11.17 4.51
C GLN A 245 -5.03 10.52 3.97
N TYR A 246 -4.87 9.54 3.09
CA TYR A 246 -5.97 8.79 2.51
C TYR A 246 -6.34 7.60 3.40
N ARG A 247 -7.63 7.42 3.58
CA ARG A 247 -8.17 6.24 4.29
C ARG A 247 -8.34 5.10 3.30
N ARG A 248 -8.24 3.85 3.78
CA ARG A 248 -8.50 2.64 2.98
C ARG A 248 -7.64 2.57 1.71
N ALA A 249 -6.38 2.97 1.83
CA ALA A 249 -5.43 2.76 0.75
C ALA A 249 -5.30 1.27 0.46
N ALA A 250 -5.32 0.90 -0.82
CA ALA A 250 -5.30 -0.48 -1.27
C ALA A 250 -4.52 -0.64 -2.58
N THR A 251 -4.26 -1.88 -2.96
CA THR A 251 -3.55 -2.24 -4.18
C THR A 251 -4.37 -3.18 -5.05
N ARG A 252 -4.08 -3.14 -6.36
CA ARG A 252 -4.50 -4.18 -7.31
C ARG A 252 -3.31 -4.53 -8.20
N ALA A 253 -3.17 -5.79 -8.54
CA ALA A 253 -2.14 -6.20 -9.49
C ALA A 253 -2.35 -5.51 -10.84
N ALA A 254 -1.29 -4.90 -11.37
CA ALA A 254 -1.33 -4.17 -12.65
C ALA A 254 -1.05 -5.07 -13.87
N GLY A 255 -0.65 -6.28 -13.62
CA GLY A 255 -0.22 -7.29 -14.58
C GLY A 255 0.90 -8.12 -13.97
N GLU A 256 0.96 -9.37 -14.33
CA GLU A 256 2.02 -10.27 -13.93
C GLU A 256 3.06 -10.31 -15.06
N LEU A 257 4.31 -9.94 -14.75
CA LEU A 257 5.42 -10.34 -15.59
C LEU A 257 5.75 -11.76 -15.19
N VAL A 258 5.65 -12.68 -16.15
CA VAL A 258 5.91 -14.10 -15.92
C VAL A 258 7.31 -14.25 -15.31
N PRO A 259 7.46 -14.97 -14.18
CA PRO A 259 8.77 -15.25 -13.62
C PRO A 259 9.62 -16.02 -14.63
N SER A 260 10.84 -15.57 -14.85
CA SER A 260 11.82 -16.23 -15.72
C SER A 260 12.85 -16.97 -14.88
#